data_438a3be25962ecefccef7288294c5a0e
#
_entry.id   438a3be25962ecefccef7288294c5a0e
#
_cell.length_a   1.000
_cell.length_b   1.000
_cell.length_c   1.000
_cell.angle_alpha   90.00
_cell.angle_beta   90.00
_cell.angle_gamma   90.00
#
_symmetry.space_group_name_H-M   'P 1'
#
loop_
_entity.id
_entity.type
_entity.pdbx_description
1 polymer ?
#
loop_
_entity_poly.entity_id
_entity_poly.type
_entity_poly.pdbx_seq_one_letter_code
_entity_poly.pdbx_strand_id
1 'polypeptide(L)'
;MKIGFIGTGKLGMPCAEAIASKGHEVTGYDVAKRTSHQVTIMPTIKDTVEGRDIVFVAVPTPHDPDYDGSAPTAHLNPKDFDYDIVKDVLAEANKHMTQDQLLVLISTVLPGTTRKQFVDLVPNTRFVYNPYLIAMGSVAW
;
A
#
# COMPACT_ATOMS: atom_id res chain seq x y z
N MET A 1 -17.54 7.01 3.13
CA MET A 1 -16.79 6.59 1.93
C MET A 1 -16.50 5.10 2.07
N LYS A 2 -16.33 4.42 0.94
CA LYS A 2 -15.90 3.03 0.88
C LYS A 2 -14.41 2.97 0.55
N ILE A 3 -13.63 2.34 1.41
CA ILE A 3 -12.17 2.37 1.34
C ILE A 3 -11.61 0.95 1.34
N GLY A 4 -10.63 0.69 0.49
CA GLY A 4 -9.90 -0.57 0.42
C GLY A 4 -8.46 -0.42 0.93
N PHE A 5 -7.92 -1.45 1.56
CA PHE A 5 -6.51 -1.54 1.94
C PHE A 5 -5.89 -2.83 1.42
N ILE A 6 -4.85 -2.72 0.60
CA ILE A 6 -4.02 -3.85 0.18
C ILE A 6 -2.71 -3.78 0.99
N GLY A 7 -2.47 -4.81 1.79
CA GLY A 7 -1.42 -4.84 2.79
C GLY A 7 -1.92 -4.34 4.14
N THR A 8 -2.44 -5.25 4.97
CA THR A 8 -2.92 -4.96 6.32
C THR A 8 -1.92 -5.45 7.38
N GLY A 9 -0.65 -5.13 7.12
CA GLY A 9 0.45 -5.40 8.03
C GLY A 9 0.57 -4.38 9.16
N LYS A 10 1.80 -4.20 9.67
CA LYS A 10 2.11 -3.33 10.82
C LYS A 10 1.72 -1.86 10.62
N LEU A 11 1.73 -1.37 9.39
CA LEU A 11 1.30 -0.01 9.06
C LEU A 11 -0.12 0.03 8.53
N GLY A 12 -0.47 -0.85 7.58
CA GLY A 12 -1.76 -0.79 6.90
C GLY A 12 -2.95 -1.06 7.81
N MET A 13 -2.88 -2.04 8.71
CA MET A 13 -4.00 -2.35 9.61
C MET A 13 -4.33 -1.20 10.57
N PRO A 14 -3.37 -0.62 11.33
CA PRO A 14 -3.69 0.52 12.18
C PRO A 14 -4.26 1.72 11.42
N CYS A 15 -3.79 1.99 10.20
CA CYS A 15 -4.35 3.06 9.36
C CYS A 15 -5.78 2.74 8.91
N ALA A 16 -6.04 1.49 8.49
CA ALA A 16 -7.36 1.03 8.08
C ALA A 16 -8.37 1.13 9.25
N GLU A 17 -7.97 0.70 10.44
CA GLU A 17 -8.81 0.79 11.66
C GLU A 17 -9.04 2.24 12.09
N ALA A 18 -8.03 3.11 12.02
CA ALA A 18 -8.20 4.53 12.31
C ALA A 18 -9.20 5.21 11.36
N ILE A 19 -9.19 4.84 10.08
CA ILE A 19 -10.16 5.33 9.10
C ILE A 19 -11.55 4.76 9.38
N ALA A 20 -11.67 3.46 9.67
CA ALA A 20 -12.93 2.81 10.02
C ALA A 20 -13.57 3.44 11.27
N SER A 21 -12.77 3.78 12.28
CA SER A 21 -13.24 4.44 13.52
C SER A 21 -13.88 5.81 13.28
N LYS A 22 -13.63 6.43 12.11
CA LYS A 22 -14.27 7.69 11.68
C LYS A 22 -15.57 7.48 10.89
N GLY A 23 -16.11 6.25 10.88
CA GLY A 23 -17.39 5.94 10.26
C GLY A 23 -17.29 5.61 8.75
N HIS A 24 -16.10 5.27 8.25
CA HIS A 24 -15.93 4.79 6.88
C HIS A 24 -16.08 3.27 6.81
N GLU A 25 -16.63 2.76 5.69
CA GLU A 25 -16.64 1.33 5.39
C GLU A 25 -15.27 0.94 4.85
N VAL A 26 -14.57 0.05 5.55
CA VAL A 26 -13.20 -0.33 5.19
C VAL A 26 -13.10 -1.82 4.95
N THR A 27 -12.56 -2.19 3.79
CA THR A 27 -12.14 -3.56 3.45
C THR A 27 -10.62 -3.67 3.45
N GLY A 28 -10.10 -4.86 3.72
CA GLY A 28 -8.66 -5.09 3.73
C GLY A 28 -8.28 -6.45 3.16
N TYR A 29 -7.12 -6.53 2.53
CA TYR A 29 -6.50 -7.76 2.04
C TYR A 29 -5.04 -7.84 2.45
N ASP A 30 -4.60 -9.03 2.80
CA ASP A 30 -3.18 -9.34 3.06
C ASP A 30 -2.92 -10.81 2.69
N VAL A 31 -1.72 -11.14 2.24
CA VAL A 31 -1.30 -12.52 1.99
C VAL A 31 -1.23 -13.34 3.27
N ALA A 32 -0.94 -12.69 4.42
CA ALA A 32 -1.01 -13.31 5.72
C ALA A 32 -2.44 -13.25 6.28
N LYS A 33 -2.85 -14.28 7.02
CA LYS A 33 -4.14 -14.28 7.68
C LYS A 33 -4.23 -13.13 8.69
N ARG A 34 -5.21 -12.27 8.52
CA ARG A 34 -5.50 -11.12 9.38
C ARG A 34 -6.91 -11.20 9.93
N THR A 35 -7.13 -10.50 11.04
CA THR A 35 -8.44 -10.31 11.65
C THR A 35 -8.53 -8.88 12.19
N SER A 36 -9.70 -8.28 12.10
CA SER A 36 -10.01 -6.98 12.70
C SER A 36 -11.49 -6.95 13.08
N HIS A 37 -11.85 -6.15 14.08
CA HIS A 37 -13.24 -5.89 14.43
C HIS A 37 -13.84 -4.70 13.67
N GLN A 38 -13.01 -3.90 13.01
CA GLN A 38 -13.40 -2.66 12.34
C GLN A 38 -13.23 -2.72 10.82
N VAL A 39 -12.34 -3.60 10.34
CA VAL A 39 -12.02 -3.76 8.92
C VAL A 39 -12.51 -5.12 8.45
N THR A 40 -13.29 -5.14 7.38
CA THR A 40 -13.75 -6.40 6.76
C THR A 40 -12.61 -7.00 5.93
N ILE A 41 -12.06 -8.10 6.38
CA ILE A 41 -10.97 -8.79 5.66
C ILE A 41 -11.54 -9.59 4.50
N MET A 42 -11.05 -9.32 3.30
CA MET A 42 -11.50 -9.91 2.05
C MET A 42 -10.52 -11.01 1.58
N PRO A 43 -11.00 -12.03 0.86
CA PRO A 43 -10.17 -13.14 0.42
C PRO A 43 -9.25 -12.80 -0.76
N THR A 44 -9.58 -11.75 -1.54
CA THR A 44 -8.82 -11.38 -2.75
C THR A 44 -8.63 -9.86 -2.86
N ILE A 45 -7.65 -9.45 -3.68
CA ILE A 45 -7.47 -8.03 -4.07
C ILE A 45 -8.73 -7.53 -4.77
N LYS A 46 -9.29 -8.33 -5.70
CA LYS A 46 -10.53 -7.99 -6.41
C LYS A 46 -11.63 -7.57 -5.44
N ASP A 47 -11.99 -8.44 -4.49
CA ASP A 47 -13.07 -8.17 -3.51
C ASP A 47 -12.78 -6.95 -2.63
N THR A 48 -11.49 -6.64 -2.45
CA THR A 48 -11.05 -5.49 -1.65
C THR A 48 -11.22 -4.17 -2.39
N VAL A 49 -11.04 -4.13 -3.72
CA VAL A 49 -10.99 -2.89 -4.51
C VAL A 49 -12.27 -2.58 -5.28
N GLU A 50 -13.08 -3.58 -5.62
CA GLU A 50 -14.33 -3.36 -6.36
C GLU A 50 -15.30 -2.46 -5.60
N GLY A 51 -15.77 -1.39 -6.25
CA GLY A 51 -16.75 -0.44 -5.71
C GLY A 51 -16.24 0.39 -4.52
N ARG A 52 -14.91 0.51 -4.35
CA ARG A 52 -14.31 1.42 -3.36
C ARG A 52 -14.07 2.80 -3.99
N ASP A 53 -14.19 3.85 -3.18
CA ASP A 53 -13.89 5.21 -3.61
C ASP A 53 -12.37 5.43 -3.67
N ILE A 54 -11.66 4.93 -2.64
CA ILE A 54 -10.20 5.04 -2.49
C ILE A 54 -9.64 3.67 -2.08
N VAL A 55 -8.52 3.29 -2.69
CA VAL A 55 -7.77 2.08 -2.34
C VAL A 55 -6.34 2.46 -1.95
N PHE A 56 -5.92 2.08 -0.75
CA PHE A 56 -4.56 2.25 -0.26
C PHE A 56 -3.73 0.99 -0.48
N VAL A 57 -2.49 1.15 -0.91
CA VAL A 57 -1.50 0.07 -1.06
C VAL A 57 -0.36 0.29 -0.07
N ALA A 58 -0.23 -0.64 0.88
CA ALA A 58 0.72 -0.62 2.00
C ALA A 58 1.52 -1.93 2.07
N VAL A 59 2.09 -2.35 0.96
CA VAL A 59 2.86 -3.59 0.85
C VAL A 59 4.37 -3.35 1.06
N PRO A 60 5.15 -4.38 1.43
CA PRO A 60 6.59 -4.23 1.63
C PRO A 60 7.33 -3.78 0.37
N THR A 61 8.37 -2.98 0.57
CA THR A 61 9.41 -2.65 -0.40
C THR A 61 10.76 -3.03 0.20
N PRO A 62 11.18 -4.31 0.09
CA PRO A 62 12.40 -4.78 0.72
C PRO A 62 13.63 -4.01 0.22
N HIS A 63 14.55 -3.70 1.14
CA HIS A 63 15.87 -3.19 0.82
C HIS A 63 16.86 -4.35 0.70
N ASP A 64 17.97 -4.10 0.02
CA ASP A 64 19.09 -5.05 -0.03
C ASP A 64 19.62 -5.29 1.42
N PRO A 65 19.93 -6.54 1.79
CA PRO A 65 20.42 -6.87 3.13
C PRO A 65 21.64 -6.06 3.59
N ASP A 66 22.50 -5.67 2.66
CA ASP A 66 23.68 -4.85 2.97
C ASP A 66 23.34 -3.42 3.43
N TYR A 67 22.05 -3.00 3.31
CA TYR A 67 21.53 -1.67 3.64
C TYR A 67 20.54 -1.70 4.81
N ASP A 68 20.62 -2.67 5.68
CA ASP A 68 19.69 -2.87 6.81
C ASP A 68 19.86 -1.86 7.96
N GLY A 69 20.85 -0.98 7.87
CA GLY A 69 21.15 0.03 8.90
C GLY A 69 21.97 -0.47 10.08
N SER A 70 22.41 -1.73 10.09
CA SER A 70 23.26 -2.28 11.13
C SER A 70 24.70 -1.75 11.11
N ALA A 71 25.15 -1.28 9.93
CA ALA A 71 26.48 -0.71 9.72
C ALA A 71 26.41 0.52 8.78
N PRO A 72 27.41 1.44 8.84
CA PRO A 72 27.49 2.54 7.87
C PRO A 72 27.65 2.03 6.44
N THR A 73 26.85 2.54 5.49
CA THR A 73 26.83 2.11 4.10
C THR A 73 27.37 3.13 3.09
N ALA A 74 27.96 4.22 3.58
CA ALA A 74 28.49 5.31 2.72
C ALA A 74 29.55 4.88 1.69
N HIS A 75 30.18 3.74 1.91
CA HIS A 75 31.19 3.15 1.02
C HIS A 75 30.60 2.23 -0.05
N LEU A 76 29.30 1.92 0.04
CA LEU A 76 28.61 1.04 -0.89
C LEU A 76 27.98 1.84 -2.04
N ASN A 77 27.83 1.20 -3.19
CA ASN A 77 27.11 1.80 -4.32
C ASN A 77 25.62 1.94 -3.99
N PRO A 78 24.95 3.06 -4.34
CA PRO A 78 23.52 3.21 -4.14
C PRO A 78 22.74 2.05 -4.77
N LYS A 79 21.78 1.49 -4.00
CA LYS A 79 20.82 0.48 -4.48
C LYS A 79 19.39 0.96 -4.26
N ASP A 80 18.50 0.54 -5.14
CA ASP A 80 17.06 0.76 -5.03
C ASP A 80 16.41 -0.33 -4.16
N PHE A 81 15.17 -0.12 -3.76
CA PHE A 81 14.35 -1.15 -3.15
C PHE A 81 13.89 -2.19 -4.19
N ASP A 82 13.52 -3.36 -3.72
CA ASP A 82 12.78 -4.32 -4.53
C ASP A 82 11.29 -3.90 -4.60
N TYR A 83 10.80 -3.65 -5.81
CA TYR A 83 9.45 -3.20 -6.07
C TYR A 83 8.54 -4.25 -6.70
N ASP A 84 8.97 -5.49 -6.83
CA ASP A 84 8.19 -6.50 -7.56
C ASP A 84 6.82 -6.75 -6.91
N ILE A 85 6.76 -6.81 -5.58
CA ILE A 85 5.49 -6.92 -4.84
C ILE A 85 4.57 -5.71 -5.14
N VAL A 86 5.11 -4.50 -5.16
CA VAL A 86 4.33 -3.29 -5.47
C VAL A 86 3.79 -3.35 -6.89
N LYS A 87 4.62 -3.72 -7.87
CA LYS A 87 4.23 -3.83 -9.28
C LYS A 87 3.10 -4.83 -9.48
N ASP A 88 3.25 -6.03 -8.90
CA ASP A 88 2.24 -7.10 -9.00
C ASP A 88 0.91 -6.66 -8.39
N VAL A 89 0.94 -6.04 -7.22
CA VAL A 89 -0.25 -5.55 -6.52
C VAL A 89 -0.93 -4.42 -7.29
N LEU A 90 -0.17 -3.44 -7.81
CA LEU A 90 -0.71 -2.35 -8.61
C LEU A 90 -1.36 -2.87 -9.90
N ALA A 91 -0.68 -3.77 -10.61
CA ALA A 91 -1.20 -4.36 -11.84
C ALA A 91 -2.47 -5.20 -11.58
N GLU A 92 -2.51 -5.98 -10.49
CA GLU A 92 -3.68 -6.77 -10.13
C GLU A 92 -4.85 -5.87 -9.73
N ALA A 93 -4.63 -4.89 -8.86
CA ALA A 93 -5.67 -3.94 -8.45
C ALA A 93 -6.26 -3.19 -9.65
N ASN A 94 -5.41 -2.73 -10.58
CA ASN A 94 -5.84 -2.01 -11.78
C ASN A 94 -6.81 -2.80 -12.68
N LYS A 95 -6.73 -4.13 -12.71
CA LYS A 95 -7.66 -4.97 -13.49
C LYS A 95 -9.12 -4.84 -13.01
N HIS A 96 -9.32 -4.48 -11.76
CA HIS A 96 -10.61 -4.46 -11.06
C HIS A 96 -11.06 -3.06 -10.65
N MET A 97 -10.30 -2.02 -11.03
CA MET A 97 -10.59 -0.62 -10.72
C MET A 97 -10.96 0.19 -11.97
N THR A 98 -11.58 1.34 -11.76
CA THR A 98 -12.04 2.26 -12.80
C THR A 98 -11.53 3.70 -12.57
N GLN A 99 -11.71 4.58 -13.56
CA GLN A 99 -11.31 6.00 -13.48
C GLN A 99 -12.06 6.80 -12.39
N ASP A 100 -13.17 6.30 -11.87
CA ASP A 100 -13.90 6.95 -10.78
C ASP A 100 -13.26 6.70 -9.41
N GLN A 101 -12.35 5.72 -9.35
CA GLN A 101 -11.65 5.32 -8.13
C GLN A 101 -10.26 5.95 -8.04
N LEU A 102 -9.74 6.08 -6.82
CA LEU A 102 -8.38 6.55 -6.55
C LEU A 102 -7.54 5.44 -5.92
N LEU A 103 -6.43 5.10 -6.56
CA LEU A 103 -5.40 4.20 -6.02
C LEU A 103 -4.27 5.02 -5.39
N VAL A 104 -3.99 4.77 -4.12
CA VAL A 104 -3.01 5.51 -3.32
C VAL A 104 -1.89 4.58 -2.88
N LEU A 105 -0.69 4.76 -3.42
CA LEU A 105 0.49 4.04 -2.94
C LEU A 105 1.09 4.76 -1.74
N ILE A 106 1.20 4.07 -0.62
CA ILE A 106 1.81 4.57 0.62
C ILE A 106 3.11 3.86 1.00
N SER A 107 3.44 2.75 0.34
CA SER A 107 4.72 2.05 0.50
C SER A 107 5.90 2.97 0.17
N THR A 108 7.02 2.80 0.85
CA THR A 108 8.22 3.62 0.63
C THR A 108 8.82 3.34 -0.73
N VAL A 109 9.05 4.41 -1.51
CA VAL A 109 9.74 4.33 -2.80
C VAL A 109 10.69 5.51 -2.98
N LEU A 110 11.77 5.33 -3.73
CA LEU A 110 12.73 6.39 -4.01
C LEU A 110 12.13 7.46 -4.96
N PRO A 111 12.61 8.70 -4.89
CA PRO A 111 12.18 9.77 -5.79
C PRO A 111 12.30 9.39 -7.27
N GLY A 112 11.22 9.62 -8.03
CA GLY A 112 11.16 9.31 -9.46
C GLY A 112 10.69 7.90 -9.82
N THR A 113 10.73 6.93 -8.89
CA THR A 113 10.32 5.54 -9.13
C THR A 113 8.85 5.44 -9.56
N THR A 114 7.95 6.13 -8.88
CA THR A 114 6.52 6.13 -9.21
C THR A 114 6.29 6.45 -10.70
N ARG A 115 6.92 7.51 -11.20
CA ARG A 115 6.78 7.93 -12.60
C ARG A 115 7.43 6.95 -13.57
N LYS A 116 8.57 6.38 -13.21
CA LYS A 116 9.35 5.50 -14.10
C LYS A 116 8.81 4.08 -14.16
N GLN A 117 8.24 3.58 -13.06
CA GLN A 117 7.96 2.15 -12.92
C GLN A 117 6.48 1.81 -12.66
N PHE A 118 5.66 2.76 -12.16
CA PHE A 118 4.31 2.41 -11.67
C PHE A 118 3.17 3.04 -12.46
N VAL A 119 3.32 4.25 -12.99
CA VAL A 119 2.23 4.97 -13.66
C VAL A 119 1.63 4.17 -14.80
N ASP A 120 2.47 3.52 -15.62
CA ASP A 120 2.03 2.73 -16.77
C ASP A 120 1.35 1.40 -16.38
N LEU A 121 1.46 0.97 -15.11
CA LEU A 121 0.80 -0.24 -14.61
C LEU A 121 -0.67 -0.01 -14.22
N VAL A 122 -1.10 1.25 -14.09
CA VAL A 122 -2.41 1.60 -13.53
C VAL A 122 -3.23 2.54 -14.44
N PRO A 123 -3.37 2.22 -15.75
CA PRO A 123 -4.08 3.09 -16.69
C PRO A 123 -5.59 3.18 -16.46
N ASN A 124 -6.19 2.23 -15.73
CA ASN A 124 -7.64 2.15 -15.54
C ASN A 124 -8.15 2.98 -14.38
N THR A 125 -7.26 3.53 -13.53
CA THR A 125 -7.65 4.25 -12.32
C THR A 125 -6.85 5.53 -12.15
N ARG A 126 -7.34 6.46 -11.34
CA ARG A 126 -6.54 7.60 -10.90
C ARG A 126 -5.51 7.10 -9.89
N PHE A 127 -4.26 7.56 -10.02
CA PHE A 127 -3.16 7.07 -9.19
C PHE A 127 -2.39 8.21 -8.53
N VAL A 128 -2.06 8.04 -7.27
CA VAL A 128 -1.23 9.00 -6.51
C VAL A 128 -0.26 8.25 -5.58
N TYR A 129 0.93 8.78 -5.45
CA TYR A 129 1.89 8.42 -4.41
C TYR A 129 1.75 9.37 -3.22
N ASN A 130 1.46 8.83 -2.05
CA ASN A 130 1.33 9.59 -0.80
C ASN A 130 2.07 8.86 0.32
N PRO A 131 3.38 9.09 0.50
CA PRO A 131 4.15 8.43 1.54
C PRO A 131 3.60 8.77 2.93
N TYR A 132 3.50 7.76 3.79
CA TYR A 132 3.15 7.99 5.18
C TYR A 132 4.40 8.41 5.95
N LEU A 133 4.32 9.57 6.59
CA LEU A 133 5.33 10.07 7.53
C LEU A 133 4.91 9.77 8.98
N ILE A 134 4.45 8.54 9.22
CA ILE A 134 3.93 8.09 10.51
C ILE A 134 4.90 7.07 11.10
N ALA A 135 5.30 7.25 12.35
CA ALA A 135 6.04 6.22 13.07
C ALA A 135 5.15 5.02 13.35
N MET A 136 5.62 3.81 13.02
CA MET A 136 4.91 2.58 13.35
C MET A 136 4.64 2.51 14.86
N GLY A 137 3.37 2.22 15.22
CA GLY A 137 2.92 2.23 16.61
C GLY A 137 2.30 3.55 17.10
N SER A 138 2.30 4.60 16.27
CA SER A 138 1.78 5.94 16.63
C SER A 138 0.65 6.41 15.71
N VAL A 139 -0.12 5.49 15.14
CA VAL A 139 -1.17 5.82 14.15
C VAL A 139 -2.46 6.35 14.79
N ALA A 140 -2.66 6.10 16.07
CA ALA A 140 -3.95 6.31 16.74
C ALA A 140 -4.14 7.71 17.35
N TRP A 141 -3.32 8.71 17.00
CA TRP A 141 -3.44 10.07 17.60
C TRP A 141 -3.21 11.21 16.64
#